data_309c8e69cf025ecc46fcb74ce1944fdf
#
_entry.id   309c8e69cf025ecc46fcb74ce1944fdf
#
_cell.length_a   1.000
_cell.length_b   1.000
_cell.length_c   1.000
_cell.angle_alpha   90.00
_cell.angle_beta   90.00
_cell.angle_gamma   90.00
#
_symmetry.space_group_name_H-M   'P 1'
#
loop_
_entity.id
_entity.type
_entity.pdbx_description
1 polymer ?
#
loop_
_entity_poly.entity_id
_entity_poly.type
_entity_poly.pdbx_seq_one_letter_code
_entity_poly.pdbx_strand_id
1 'polypeptide(L)'
;MVKREQWGSRIGLILAVAGNAIGLGNFLRFPVQAADHGGGAFMIPYMISLILLGIPLLWIEWALGRFGSKKGHGTAVAVFDYLWKNPVAKYIGLLGVLIPLAVVVYYTYIESWTLLYSFFSLIGKLPSTPVTENVSDYLKPFSHFLVEKTGQDASGLFLTPALETYIFFVITLLINLYILYRGVSAGIEKVAKYAMPLIFVMAIILMIRVFTLSSPDGRNFLDGLGFLWNPDFSALTNPKVWLAAAGQVFFTLSVGFGAILTYASYIKPKDDIALNGLAGASVNEFAEVILGGSIAIVASVIFFGIPATAMIASNGAFNLGFMALPAIFANIPYGEFFSFLWFLLLFFAGVTSSIALCQPAIAFLEDELGFSRQKSVLALGIFLFIAAHIPIFIKGALDEIDFWVGTFGLVVFALFEAVIFFWIYNSKEAWKELTRDNDIKIPYFFYYIMKYIAPGLLIIILISWSIEMLPSQLTKTDPGAWIGRIFIVILTIIGFLLIKAAWGNRNGRTHT
;
A
#
# COMPACT_ATOMS: atom_id res chain seq x y z
N MET A 1 26.73 -22.03 1.82
CA MET A 1 25.73 -20.96 1.80
C MET A 1 24.99 -21.02 0.47
N VAL A 2 23.69 -21.17 0.47
CA VAL A 2 22.88 -21.04 -0.75
C VAL A 2 23.01 -19.60 -1.23
N LYS A 3 23.37 -19.42 -2.50
CA LYS A 3 23.54 -18.08 -3.08
C LYS A 3 22.15 -17.41 -3.09
N ARG A 4 21.99 -16.31 -2.37
CA ARG A 4 20.75 -15.57 -2.30
C ARG A 4 20.39 -15.01 -3.67
N GLU A 5 19.09 -15.01 -4.01
CA GLU A 5 18.59 -14.38 -5.24
C GLU A 5 19.01 -12.91 -5.32
N GLN A 6 19.15 -12.39 -6.53
CA GLN A 6 19.45 -10.98 -6.81
C GLN A 6 18.58 -10.50 -7.98
N TRP A 7 18.34 -9.20 -8.03
CA TRP A 7 17.70 -8.59 -9.19
C TRP A 7 18.51 -8.81 -10.45
N GLY A 8 17.84 -9.12 -11.55
CA GLY A 8 18.48 -9.40 -12.83
C GLY A 8 18.97 -8.13 -13.54
N SER A 9 18.30 -6.98 -13.30
CA SER A 9 18.64 -5.70 -13.95
C SER A 9 18.27 -4.51 -13.08
N ARG A 10 18.97 -3.36 -13.26
CA ARG A 10 18.65 -2.09 -12.58
C ARG A 10 17.26 -1.57 -12.94
N ILE A 11 16.87 -1.62 -14.22
CA ILE A 11 15.53 -1.23 -14.67
C ILE A 11 14.47 -2.11 -14.03
N GLY A 12 14.69 -3.43 -13.99
CA GLY A 12 13.79 -4.37 -13.33
C GLY A 12 13.61 -4.10 -11.85
N LEU A 13 14.69 -3.75 -11.15
CA LEU A 13 14.64 -3.32 -9.75
C LEU A 13 13.79 -2.05 -9.59
N ILE A 14 14.05 -1.00 -10.38
CA ILE A 14 13.29 0.27 -10.31
C ILE A 14 11.81 0.02 -10.58
N LEU A 15 11.48 -0.78 -11.60
CA LEU A 15 10.09 -1.10 -11.91
C LEU A 15 9.43 -1.96 -10.83
N ALA A 16 10.16 -2.89 -10.20
CA ALA A 16 9.63 -3.69 -9.10
C ALA A 16 9.37 -2.84 -7.84
N VAL A 17 10.26 -1.90 -7.53
CA VAL A 17 10.07 -0.97 -6.40
C VAL A 17 8.95 0.02 -6.70
N ALA A 18 8.89 0.56 -7.92
CA ALA A 18 7.76 1.37 -8.35
C ALA A 18 6.44 0.59 -8.28
N GLY A 19 6.43 -0.69 -8.70
CA GLY A 19 5.25 -1.56 -8.60
C GLY A 19 4.88 -1.94 -7.15
N ASN A 20 5.83 -1.94 -6.21
CA ASN A 20 5.50 -2.05 -4.79
C ASN A 20 4.78 -0.80 -4.28
N ALA A 21 5.23 0.39 -4.70
CA ALA A 21 4.64 1.66 -4.31
C ALA A 21 3.33 1.95 -5.06
N ILE A 22 3.28 1.72 -6.39
CA ILE A 22 2.08 1.94 -7.20
C ILE A 22 1.11 0.78 -7.00
N GLY A 23 0.14 0.99 -6.11
CA GLY A 23 -0.89 0.04 -5.75
C GLY A 23 -2.30 0.61 -5.88
N LEU A 24 -3.24 -0.05 -5.23
CA LEU A 24 -4.63 0.43 -5.13
C LEU A 24 -4.71 1.80 -4.47
N GLY A 25 -3.74 2.12 -3.59
CA GLY A 25 -3.68 3.39 -2.88
C GLY A 25 -3.60 4.61 -3.80
N ASN A 26 -2.83 4.53 -4.87
CA ASN A 26 -2.61 5.65 -5.80
C ASN A 26 -3.87 6.05 -6.57
N PHE A 27 -4.72 5.08 -6.89
CA PHE A 27 -5.89 5.28 -7.71
C PHE A 27 -7.21 5.29 -6.92
N LEU A 28 -7.24 4.71 -5.72
CA LEU A 28 -8.43 4.66 -4.87
C LEU A 28 -8.30 5.57 -3.65
N ARG A 29 -7.23 5.41 -2.85
CA ARG A 29 -7.09 6.10 -1.56
C ARG A 29 -6.67 7.56 -1.73
N PHE A 30 -5.67 7.85 -2.56
CA PHE A 30 -5.21 9.22 -2.78
C PHE A 30 -6.33 10.15 -3.27
N PRO A 31 -7.10 9.81 -4.33
CA PRO A 31 -8.19 10.66 -4.79
C PRO A 31 -9.24 10.93 -3.71
N VAL A 32 -9.53 9.93 -2.89
CA VAL A 32 -10.46 10.06 -1.75
C VAL A 32 -9.90 11.01 -0.70
N GLN A 33 -8.64 10.80 -0.27
CA GLN A 33 -7.99 11.67 0.71
C GLN A 33 -7.88 13.12 0.23
N ALA A 34 -7.51 13.33 -1.02
CA ALA A 34 -7.42 14.66 -1.59
C ALA A 34 -8.80 15.33 -1.70
N ALA A 35 -9.82 14.62 -2.16
CA ALA A 35 -11.16 15.17 -2.32
C ALA A 35 -11.84 15.48 -0.98
N ASP A 36 -11.68 14.62 0.03
CA ASP A 36 -12.25 14.79 1.37
C ASP A 36 -11.58 15.94 2.16
N HIS A 37 -10.31 16.21 1.87
CA HIS A 37 -9.51 17.20 2.59
C HIS A 37 -9.22 18.47 1.78
N GLY A 38 -10.11 18.84 0.85
CA GLY A 38 -10.10 20.15 0.18
C GLY A 38 -9.19 20.25 -1.06
N GLY A 39 -8.91 19.13 -1.74
CA GLY A 39 -8.22 19.13 -3.02
C GLY A 39 -6.83 19.76 -2.96
N GLY A 40 -6.66 20.94 -3.57
CA GLY A 40 -5.37 21.66 -3.60
C GLY A 40 -4.81 22.05 -2.24
N ALA A 41 -5.67 22.19 -1.22
CA ALA A 41 -5.21 22.40 0.15
C ALA A 41 -4.47 21.18 0.71
N PHE A 42 -4.95 19.96 0.40
CA PHE A 42 -4.30 18.71 0.79
C PHE A 42 -2.91 18.53 0.13
N MET A 43 -2.72 19.04 -1.08
CA MET A 43 -1.46 18.89 -1.83
C MET A 43 -0.26 19.51 -1.14
N ILE A 44 -0.43 20.60 -0.39
CA ILE A 44 0.67 21.29 0.31
C ILE A 44 1.21 20.41 1.48
N PRO A 45 0.40 19.98 2.45
CA PRO A 45 0.85 19.03 3.47
C PRO A 45 1.38 17.72 2.90
N TYR A 46 0.79 17.23 1.79
CA TYR A 46 1.23 16.04 1.11
C TYR A 46 2.68 16.17 0.60
N MET A 47 3.00 17.23 -0.16
CA MET A 47 4.36 17.47 -0.67
C MET A 47 5.37 17.72 0.46
N ILE A 48 4.98 18.42 1.51
CA ILE A 48 5.84 18.63 2.69
C ILE A 48 6.11 17.29 3.40
N SER A 49 5.08 16.46 3.59
CA SER A 49 5.22 15.13 4.19
C SER A 49 6.08 14.20 3.34
N LEU A 50 5.96 14.27 2.00
CA LEU A 50 6.80 13.52 1.08
C LEU A 50 8.29 13.85 1.27
N ILE A 51 8.64 15.14 1.39
CA ILE A 51 10.02 15.60 1.53
C ILE A 51 10.57 15.32 2.94
N LEU A 52 9.76 15.50 3.99
CA LEU A 52 10.23 15.41 5.38
C LEU A 52 10.10 14.00 5.97
N LEU A 53 9.21 13.18 5.46
CA LEU A 53 8.93 11.82 5.94
C LEU A 53 9.16 10.77 4.85
N GLY A 54 8.45 10.86 3.73
CA GLY A 54 8.43 9.83 2.71
C GLY A 54 9.82 9.49 2.17
N ILE A 55 10.49 10.45 1.53
CA ILE A 55 11.83 10.26 0.94
C ILE A 55 12.88 9.88 2.00
N PRO A 56 12.96 10.55 3.18
CA PRO A 56 13.90 10.17 4.22
C PRO A 56 13.73 8.74 4.74
N LEU A 57 12.50 8.30 5.01
CA LEU A 57 12.21 6.95 5.48
C LEU A 57 12.46 5.90 4.39
N LEU A 58 12.09 6.21 3.15
CA LEU A 58 12.40 5.37 2.00
C LEU A 58 13.91 5.11 1.89
N TRP A 59 14.75 6.12 2.01
CA TRP A 59 16.19 5.96 2.00
C TRP A 59 16.74 5.17 3.20
N ILE A 60 16.11 5.33 4.38
CA ILE A 60 16.44 4.53 5.58
C ILE A 60 16.18 3.05 5.28
N GLU A 61 15.00 2.68 4.76
CA GLU A 61 14.68 1.29 4.43
C GLU A 61 15.61 0.71 3.36
N TRP A 62 15.96 1.51 2.33
CA TRP A 62 16.95 1.11 1.33
C TRP A 62 18.33 0.83 1.95
N ALA A 63 18.79 1.69 2.87
CA ALA A 63 20.07 1.50 3.55
C ALA A 63 20.05 0.28 4.48
N LEU A 64 18.95 0.08 5.22
CA LEU A 64 18.74 -1.10 6.06
C LEU A 64 18.76 -2.39 5.24
N GLY A 65 18.07 -2.40 4.09
CA GLY A 65 18.02 -3.55 3.19
C GLY A 65 19.38 -3.86 2.58
N ARG A 66 20.14 -2.85 2.10
CA ARG A 66 21.51 -3.02 1.60
C ARG A 66 22.46 -3.51 2.70
N PHE A 67 22.30 -3.03 3.92
CA PHE A 67 23.03 -3.54 5.08
C PHE A 67 22.73 -5.02 5.32
N GLY A 68 21.44 -5.41 5.29
CA GLY A 68 21.00 -6.79 5.40
C GLY A 68 21.55 -7.70 4.31
N SER A 69 21.60 -7.23 3.06
CA SER A 69 22.19 -7.93 1.92
C SER A 69 23.63 -8.40 2.20
N LYS A 70 24.45 -7.52 2.80
CA LYS A 70 25.86 -7.85 3.16
C LYS A 70 25.96 -8.91 4.24
N LYS A 71 24.93 -9.08 5.05
CA LYS A 71 24.85 -10.07 6.14
C LYS A 71 24.14 -11.36 5.72
N GLY A 72 23.60 -11.41 4.51
CA GLY A 72 22.84 -12.55 4.00
C GLY A 72 21.40 -12.64 4.52
N HIS A 73 20.83 -11.54 5.02
CA HIS A 73 19.49 -11.47 5.58
C HIS A 73 18.64 -10.37 4.93
N GLY A 74 17.37 -10.62 4.73
CA GLY A 74 16.45 -9.74 4.01
C GLY A 74 15.28 -9.20 4.83
N THR A 75 15.29 -9.41 6.12
CA THR A 75 14.18 -8.97 6.97
C THR A 75 14.64 -8.03 8.07
N ALA A 76 13.77 -7.14 8.51
CA ALA A 76 14.04 -6.26 9.65
C ALA A 76 14.36 -7.05 10.93
N VAL A 77 13.84 -8.28 11.07
CA VAL A 77 14.12 -9.16 12.23
C VAL A 77 15.63 -9.37 12.42
N ALA A 78 16.31 -9.82 11.37
CA ALA A 78 17.76 -10.05 11.46
C ALA A 78 18.54 -8.74 11.37
N VAL A 79 18.13 -7.78 10.54
CA VAL A 79 18.81 -6.49 10.40
C VAL A 79 18.87 -5.77 11.73
N PHE A 80 17.76 -5.69 12.47
CA PHE A 80 17.72 -5.04 13.78
C PHE A 80 18.54 -5.78 14.83
N ASP A 81 18.55 -7.13 14.82
CA ASP A 81 19.39 -7.96 15.70
C ASP A 81 20.90 -7.69 15.48
N TYR A 82 21.30 -7.38 14.23
CA TYR A 82 22.67 -6.97 13.92
C TYR A 82 23.02 -5.53 14.34
N LEU A 83 22.06 -4.60 14.16
CA LEU A 83 22.26 -3.17 14.46
C LEU A 83 22.19 -2.88 15.95
N TRP A 84 21.34 -3.56 16.65
CA TRP A 84 21.10 -3.39 18.08
C TRP A 84 21.27 -4.72 18.80
N LYS A 85 22.39 -4.87 19.52
CA LYS A 85 22.72 -6.09 20.25
C LYS A 85 21.90 -6.22 21.55
N ASN A 86 20.59 -6.23 21.39
CA ASN A 86 19.62 -6.43 22.47
C ASN A 86 18.61 -7.48 21.99
N PRO A 87 18.28 -8.49 22.81
CA PRO A 87 17.30 -9.53 22.43
C PRO A 87 15.94 -9.00 21.96
N VAL A 88 15.56 -7.79 22.35
CA VAL A 88 14.29 -7.13 21.96
C VAL A 88 14.31 -6.71 20.48
N ALA A 89 15.48 -6.38 19.92
CA ALA A 89 15.61 -5.84 18.56
C ALA A 89 14.91 -6.70 17.50
N LYS A 90 15.13 -8.02 17.52
CA LYS A 90 14.51 -8.95 16.58
C LYS A 90 12.98 -9.02 16.69
N TYR A 91 12.43 -8.83 17.91
CA TYR A 91 10.99 -8.81 18.12
C TYR A 91 10.36 -7.51 17.61
N ILE A 92 11.06 -6.38 17.73
CA ILE A 92 10.65 -5.13 17.07
C ILE A 92 10.75 -5.28 15.55
N GLY A 93 11.84 -5.87 15.04
CA GLY A 93 12.00 -6.16 13.62
C GLY A 93 10.91 -7.07 13.03
N LEU A 94 10.26 -7.87 13.88
CA LEU A 94 9.14 -8.72 13.47
C LEU A 94 7.98 -7.89 12.90
N LEU A 95 7.78 -6.66 13.33
CA LEU A 95 6.75 -5.77 12.79
C LEU A 95 6.90 -5.61 11.27
N GLY A 96 8.13 -5.51 10.75
CA GLY A 96 8.39 -5.45 9.30
C GLY A 96 8.10 -6.75 8.53
N VAL A 97 7.63 -7.80 9.20
CA VAL A 97 7.12 -9.03 8.59
C VAL A 97 5.61 -9.16 8.83
N LEU A 98 5.16 -8.89 10.06
CA LEU A 98 3.76 -9.08 10.45
C LEU A 98 2.83 -8.02 9.83
N ILE A 99 3.27 -6.76 9.77
CA ILE A 99 2.46 -5.68 9.20
C ILE A 99 2.12 -5.97 7.75
N PRO A 100 3.08 -6.16 6.82
CA PRO A 100 2.74 -6.45 5.44
C PRO A 100 1.99 -7.78 5.28
N LEU A 101 2.29 -8.78 6.10
CA LEU A 101 1.58 -10.05 6.07
C LEU A 101 0.10 -9.91 6.46
N ALA A 102 -0.20 -9.12 7.49
CA ALA A 102 -1.58 -8.87 7.91
C ALA A 102 -2.33 -8.00 6.88
N VAL A 103 -1.65 -7.03 6.25
CA VAL A 103 -2.23 -6.22 5.19
C VAL A 103 -2.58 -7.08 3.97
N VAL A 104 -1.69 -7.96 3.51
CA VAL A 104 -1.96 -8.77 2.33
C VAL A 104 -3.13 -9.74 2.49
N VAL A 105 -3.50 -10.09 3.73
CA VAL A 105 -4.67 -10.93 4.03
C VAL A 105 -5.97 -10.31 3.52
N TYR A 106 -6.18 -9.00 3.73
CA TYR A 106 -7.36 -8.30 3.19
C TYR A 106 -7.10 -7.68 1.82
N TYR A 107 -5.87 -7.27 1.53
CA TYR A 107 -5.52 -6.61 0.28
C TYR A 107 -5.75 -7.50 -0.94
N THR A 108 -5.40 -8.80 -0.87
CA THR A 108 -5.66 -9.77 -1.94
C THR A 108 -7.17 -9.94 -2.19
N TYR A 109 -8.01 -9.80 -1.18
CA TYR A 109 -9.45 -9.82 -1.35
C TYR A 109 -9.95 -8.57 -2.09
N ILE A 110 -9.50 -7.37 -1.70
CA ILE A 110 -9.84 -6.12 -2.42
C ILE A 110 -9.30 -6.15 -3.85
N GLU A 111 -8.08 -6.66 -4.06
CA GLU A 111 -7.48 -6.88 -5.37
C GLU A 111 -8.38 -7.75 -6.25
N SER A 112 -8.99 -8.79 -5.69
CA SER A 112 -9.90 -9.67 -6.42
C SER A 112 -11.18 -8.96 -6.89
N TRP A 113 -11.66 -7.94 -6.17
CA TRP A 113 -12.79 -7.14 -6.63
C TRP A 113 -12.45 -6.39 -7.92
N THR A 114 -11.22 -5.91 -8.06
CA THR A 114 -10.80 -5.21 -9.29
C THR A 114 -10.80 -6.16 -10.49
N LEU A 115 -10.35 -7.40 -10.33
CA LEU A 115 -10.41 -8.41 -11.38
C LEU A 115 -11.86 -8.78 -11.74
N LEU A 116 -12.72 -8.96 -10.73
CA LEU A 116 -14.15 -9.21 -10.92
C LEU A 116 -14.81 -8.07 -11.71
N TYR A 117 -14.63 -6.82 -11.27
CA TYR A 117 -15.20 -5.66 -11.95
C TYR A 117 -14.66 -5.49 -13.37
N SER A 118 -13.37 -5.74 -13.60
CA SER A 118 -12.78 -5.76 -14.94
C SER A 118 -13.50 -6.78 -15.84
N PHE A 119 -13.69 -8.00 -15.34
CA PHE A 119 -14.42 -9.04 -16.08
C PHE A 119 -15.87 -8.67 -16.34
N PHE A 120 -16.60 -8.15 -15.35
CA PHE A 120 -17.99 -7.74 -15.51
C PHE A 120 -18.13 -6.53 -16.45
N SER A 121 -17.15 -5.61 -16.48
CA SER A 121 -17.10 -4.54 -17.48
C SER A 121 -17.00 -5.10 -18.91
N LEU A 122 -16.09 -6.07 -19.11
CA LEU A 122 -15.84 -6.68 -20.42
C LEU A 122 -17.07 -7.38 -20.99
N ILE A 123 -17.89 -7.98 -20.14
CA ILE A 123 -19.11 -8.71 -20.57
C ILE A 123 -20.41 -7.88 -20.43
N GLY A 124 -20.28 -6.57 -20.17
CA GLY A 124 -21.42 -5.65 -20.10
C GLY A 124 -22.38 -5.93 -18.95
N LYS A 125 -21.91 -6.43 -17.79
CA LYS A 125 -22.74 -6.79 -16.64
C LYS A 125 -22.61 -5.84 -15.45
N LEU A 126 -21.91 -4.72 -15.58
CA LEU A 126 -21.94 -3.68 -14.56
C LEU A 126 -23.31 -2.94 -14.63
N PRO A 127 -23.75 -2.38 -13.49
CA PRO A 127 -24.97 -1.57 -13.48
C PRO A 127 -24.89 -0.43 -14.50
N SER A 128 -26.03 -0.10 -15.08
CA SER A 128 -26.22 1.08 -15.89
C SER A 128 -27.49 1.79 -15.46
N THR A 129 -27.44 3.11 -15.31
CA THR A 129 -28.58 3.92 -14.96
C THR A 129 -28.45 5.29 -15.65
N PRO A 130 -29.57 5.90 -16.12
CA PRO A 130 -29.52 7.27 -16.60
C PRO A 130 -29.07 8.24 -15.50
N VAL A 131 -28.38 9.30 -15.89
CA VAL A 131 -27.98 10.36 -14.97
C VAL A 131 -29.23 11.00 -14.36
N THR A 132 -29.25 11.13 -13.03
CA THR A 132 -30.30 11.79 -12.28
C THR A 132 -29.72 12.99 -11.51
N GLU A 133 -30.54 13.98 -11.20
CA GLU A 133 -30.11 15.16 -10.43
C GLU A 133 -29.66 14.80 -9.01
N ASN A 134 -30.26 13.77 -8.42
CA ASN A 134 -29.87 13.29 -7.10
C ASN A 134 -28.73 12.30 -7.19
N VAL A 135 -27.56 12.71 -6.76
CA VAL A 135 -26.33 11.90 -6.78
C VAL A 135 -26.47 10.58 -6.00
N SER A 136 -27.19 10.58 -4.88
CA SER A 136 -27.39 9.37 -4.09
C SER A 136 -28.24 8.33 -4.83
N ASP A 137 -29.31 8.78 -5.51
CA ASP A 137 -30.16 7.89 -6.30
C ASP A 137 -29.41 7.36 -7.55
N TYR A 138 -28.59 8.22 -8.15
CA TYR A 138 -27.75 7.85 -9.29
C TYR A 138 -26.71 6.79 -8.93
N LEU A 139 -26.08 6.88 -7.76
CA LEU A 139 -25.07 5.92 -7.31
C LEU A 139 -25.65 4.65 -6.67
N LYS A 140 -26.93 4.63 -6.32
CA LYS A 140 -27.60 3.51 -5.64
C LYS A 140 -27.43 2.15 -6.32
N PRO A 141 -27.59 1.99 -7.65
CA PRO A 141 -27.38 0.70 -8.32
C PRO A 141 -25.92 0.20 -8.21
N PHE A 142 -24.95 1.11 -8.26
CA PHE A 142 -23.53 0.78 -8.14
C PHE A 142 -23.15 0.43 -6.70
N SER A 143 -23.70 1.14 -5.73
CA SER A 143 -23.59 0.80 -4.31
C SER A 143 -24.18 -0.57 -4.03
N HIS A 144 -25.40 -0.83 -4.52
CA HIS A 144 -26.05 -2.13 -4.36
C HIS A 144 -25.23 -3.26 -4.98
N PHE A 145 -24.67 -3.05 -6.17
CA PHE A 145 -23.80 -4.03 -6.83
C PHE A 145 -22.54 -4.33 -5.98
N LEU A 146 -21.85 -3.31 -5.46
CA LEU A 146 -20.69 -3.49 -4.60
C LEU A 146 -21.07 -4.28 -3.34
N VAL A 147 -22.14 -3.88 -2.68
CA VAL A 147 -22.64 -4.52 -1.45
C VAL A 147 -23.07 -5.96 -1.69
N GLU A 148 -23.78 -6.25 -2.79
CA GLU A 148 -24.17 -7.61 -3.20
C GLU A 148 -22.94 -8.49 -3.44
N LYS A 149 -21.96 -7.98 -4.19
CA LYS A 149 -20.75 -8.78 -4.52
C LYS A 149 -19.87 -9.03 -3.30
N THR A 150 -19.80 -8.09 -2.37
CA THR A 150 -18.99 -8.20 -1.15
C THR A 150 -19.74 -8.78 0.06
N GLY A 151 -21.06 -8.89 -0.03
CA GLY A 151 -21.92 -9.41 1.05
C GLY A 151 -22.09 -8.45 2.23
N GLN A 152 -21.79 -7.14 2.05
CA GLN A 152 -21.85 -6.15 3.13
C GLN A 152 -23.28 -5.75 3.56
N ASP A 153 -24.31 -6.20 2.86
CA ASP A 153 -25.74 -6.05 3.19
C ASP A 153 -26.19 -6.95 4.35
N ALA A 154 -25.38 -7.90 4.75
CA ALA A 154 -25.70 -8.78 5.87
C ALA A 154 -25.96 -7.98 7.15
N SER A 155 -27.08 -8.22 7.79
CA SER A 155 -27.47 -7.58 9.05
C SER A 155 -26.71 -8.14 10.26
N GLY A 156 -26.06 -9.30 10.11
CA GLY A 156 -25.34 -10.02 11.17
C GLY A 156 -23.82 -9.83 11.11
N LEU A 157 -23.13 -10.66 11.90
CA LEU A 157 -21.68 -10.73 11.96
C LEU A 157 -21.07 -11.31 10.67
N PHE A 158 -21.75 -12.27 10.05
CA PHE A 158 -21.22 -12.98 8.89
C PHE A 158 -21.66 -12.33 7.60
N LEU A 159 -20.68 -11.98 6.76
CA LEU A 159 -20.89 -11.52 5.40
C LEU A 159 -21.18 -12.71 4.47
N THR A 160 -21.94 -12.46 3.42
CA THR A 160 -22.31 -13.46 2.42
C THR A 160 -21.89 -12.99 1.02
N PRO A 161 -20.58 -12.92 0.73
CA PRO A 161 -20.12 -12.48 -0.58
C PRO A 161 -20.64 -13.41 -1.69
N ALA A 162 -20.89 -12.85 -2.87
CA ALA A 162 -21.31 -13.64 -4.02
C ALA A 162 -20.24 -14.71 -4.37
N LEU A 163 -20.69 -15.86 -4.86
CA LEU A 163 -19.79 -16.96 -5.21
C LEU A 163 -18.73 -16.53 -6.22
N GLU A 164 -19.09 -15.67 -7.18
CA GLU A 164 -18.16 -15.15 -8.16
C GLU A 164 -17.03 -14.39 -7.49
N THR A 165 -17.32 -13.56 -6.49
CA THR A 165 -16.30 -12.80 -5.75
C THR A 165 -15.30 -13.73 -5.07
N TYR A 166 -15.80 -14.81 -4.46
CA TYR A 166 -14.94 -15.83 -3.86
C TYR A 166 -14.09 -16.58 -4.90
N ILE A 167 -14.65 -16.91 -6.06
CA ILE A 167 -13.89 -17.52 -7.16
C ILE A 167 -12.78 -16.59 -7.64
N PHE A 168 -13.07 -15.30 -7.84
CA PHE A 168 -12.07 -14.31 -8.23
C PHE A 168 -11.00 -14.10 -7.15
N PHE A 169 -11.36 -14.20 -5.86
CA PHE A 169 -10.37 -14.22 -4.78
C PHE A 169 -9.39 -15.39 -4.91
N VAL A 170 -9.90 -16.61 -5.12
CA VAL A 170 -9.04 -17.78 -5.29
C VAL A 170 -8.13 -17.63 -6.51
N ILE A 171 -8.67 -17.17 -7.64
CA ILE A 171 -7.87 -16.92 -8.86
C ILE A 171 -6.76 -15.89 -8.57
N THR A 172 -7.09 -14.77 -7.93
CA THR A 172 -6.14 -13.70 -7.60
C THR A 172 -5.04 -14.23 -6.65
N LEU A 173 -5.40 -14.96 -5.62
CA LEU A 173 -4.44 -15.59 -4.71
C LEU A 173 -3.50 -16.55 -5.46
N LEU A 174 -4.03 -17.39 -6.35
CA LEU A 174 -3.21 -18.30 -7.15
C LEU A 174 -2.27 -17.57 -8.11
N ILE A 175 -2.69 -16.46 -8.72
CA ILE A 175 -1.83 -15.62 -9.56
C ILE A 175 -0.67 -15.08 -8.71
N ASN A 176 -0.94 -14.49 -7.55
CA ASN A 176 0.08 -13.97 -6.65
C ASN A 176 1.07 -15.07 -6.21
N LEU A 177 0.58 -16.22 -5.78
CA LEU A 177 1.41 -17.34 -5.36
C LEU A 177 2.26 -17.90 -6.51
N TYR A 178 1.72 -17.96 -7.73
CA TYR A 178 2.48 -18.38 -8.91
C TYR A 178 3.65 -17.43 -9.20
N ILE A 179 3.41 -16.11 -9.14
CA ILE A 179 4.47 -15.11 -9.34
C ILE A 179 5.57 -15.26 -8.28
N LEU A 180 5.16 -15.37 -7.02
CA LEU A 180 6.09 -15.56 -5.89
C LEU A 180 6.87 -16.88 -5.99
N TYR A 181 6.24 -17.94 -6.44
CA TYR A 181 6.89 -19.25 -6.67
C TYR A 181 8.02 -19.16 -7.70
N ARG A 182 7.88 -18.27 -8.72
CA ARG A 182 8.88 -18.05 -9.76
C ARG A 182 10.12 -17.29 -9.25
N GLY A 183 10.10 -16.76 -8.01
CA GLY A 183 11.22 -16.05 -7.38
C GLY A 183 11.29 -14.55 -7.71
N VAL A 184 12.40 -13.93 -7.30
CA VAL A 184 12.58 -12.47 -7.42
C VAL A 184 12.76 -12.05 -8.87
N SER A 185 13.74 -12.62 -9.57
CA SER A 185 14.08 -12.21 -10.94
C SER A 185 13.10 -12.75 -11.98
N ALA A 186 12.81 -14.06 -11.95
CA ALA A 186 11.94 -14.71 -12.95
C ALA A 186 10.44 -14.53 -12.69
N GLY A 187 10.05 -14.10 -11.49
CA GLY A 187 8.67 -13.83 -11.08
C GLY A 187 8.42 -12.34 -10.93
N ILE A 188 8.81 -11.76 -9.79
CA ILE A 188 8.49 -10.38 -9.40
C ILE A 188 9.00 -9.36 -10.42
N GLU A 189 10.32 -9.41 -10.75
CA GLU A 189 10.93 -8.48 -11.70
C GLU A 189 10.31 -8.61 -13.10
N LYS A 190 10.05 -9.84 -13.53
CA LYS A 190 9.46 -10.07 -14.85
C LYS A 190 8.05 -9.50 -14.94
N VAL A 191 7.22 -9.72 -13.93
CA VAL A 191 5.86 -9.15 -13.88
C VAL A 191 5.92 -7.62 -13.85
N ALA A 192 6.77 -7.02 -13.02
CA ALA A 192 6.91 -5.57 -12.96
C ALA A 192 7.33 -4.96 -14.31
N LYS A 193 8.23 -5.61 -15.06
CA LYS A 193 8.65 -5.14 -16.40
C LYS A 193 7.52 -5.04 -17.42
N TYR A 194 6.46 -5.85 -17.30
CA TYR A 194 5.30 -5.81 -18.19
C TYR A 194 4.13 -5.02 -17.59
N ALA A 195 3.85 -5.24 -16.31
CA ALA A 195 2.71 -4.61 -15.64
C ALA A 195 2.87 -3.09 -15.54
N MET A 196 4.07 -2.60 -15.18
CA MET A 196 4.29 -1.17 -14.98
C MET A 196 4.06 -0.35 -16.24
N PRO A 197 4.68 -0.65 -17.41
CA PRO A 197 4.35 0.05 -18.65
C PRO A 197 2.86 -0.05 -19.03
N LEU A 198 2.24 -1.21 -18.81
CA LEU A 198 0.82 -1.41 -19.13
C LEU A 198 -0.08 -0.54 -18.23
N ILE A 199 0.20 -0.44 -16.93
CA ILE A 199 -0.49 0.47 -15.99
C ILE A 199 -0.43 1.91 -16.51
N PHE A 200 0.77 2.39 -16.90
CA PHE A 200 0.93 3.76 -17.39
C PHE A 200 0.17 3.99 -18.69
N VAL A 201 0.23 3.05 -19.64
CA VAL A 201 -0.52 3.17 -20.90
C VAL A 201 -2.03 3.24 -20.64
N MET A 202 -2.56 2.34 -19.81
CA MET A 202 -3.99 2.35 -19.44
C MET A 202 -4.38 3.65 -18.71
N ALA A 203 -3.57 4.11 -17.76
CA ALA A 203 -3.84 5.33 -17.03
C ALA A 203 -3.82 6.58 -17.95
N ILE A 204 -2.87 6.66 -18.86
CA ILE A 204 -2.80 7.76 -19.84
C ILE A 204 -4.03 7.76 -20.77
N ILE A 205 -4.46 6.59 -21.27
CA ILE A 205 -5.68 6.47 -22.07
C ILE A 205 -6.90 6.96 -21.29
N LEU A 206 -7.04 6.54 -20.04
CA LEU A 206 -8.13 6.96 -19.15
C LEU A 206 -8.08 8.46 -18.87
N MET A 207 -6.92 9.02 -18.55
CA MET A 207 -6.74 10.46 -18.32
C MET A 207 -7.11 11.29 -19.56
N ILE A 208 -6.62 10.90 -20.74
CA ILE A 208 -6.99 11.57 -22.01
C ILE A 208 -8.50 11.52 -22.19
N ARG A 209 -9.13 10.36 -21.95
CA ARG A 209 -10.60 10.24 -22.07
C ARG A 209 -11.32 11.17 -21.10
N VAL A 210 -10.91 11.21 -19.83
CA VAL A 210 -11.49 12.10 -18.83
C VAL A 210 -11.36 13.57 -19.26
N PHE A 211 -10.24 13.98 -19.83
CA PHE A 211 -10.03 15.35 -20.28
C PHE A 211 -10.88 15.75 -21.51
N THR A 212 -11.46 14.79 -22.21
CA THR A 212 -12.42 15.03 -23.30
C THR A 212 -13.89 15.08 -22.82
N LEU A 213 -14.14 14.85 -21.53
CA LEU A 213 -15.50 14.89 -20.98
C LEU A 213 -15.90 16.33 -20.65
N SER A 214 -17.20 16.57 -20.74
CA SER A 214 -17.87 17.78 -20.28
C SER A 214 -19.26 17.43 -19.77
N SER A 215 -19.76 18.19 -18.81
CA SER A 215 -21.11 18.05 -18.31
C SER A 215 -22.09 18.97 -19.06
N PRO A 216 -23.42 18.71 -19.02
CA PRO A 216 -24.42 19.59 -19.65
C PRO A 216 -24.44 21.01 -19.10
N ASP A 217 -24.05 21.22 -17.86
CA ASP A 217 -23.92 22.52 -17.19
C ASP A 217 -22.54 23.20 -17.41
N GLY A 218 -21.72 22.68 -18.32
CA GLY A 218 -20.50 23.31 -18.79
C GLY A 218 -19.24 22.98 -17.98
N ARG A 219 -19.31 22.19 -16.93
CA ARG A 219 -18.12 21.74 -16.20
C ARG A 219 -17.25 20.87 -17.11
N ASN A 220 -15.95 21.02 -16.98
CA ASN A 220 -14.94 20.33 -17.81
C ASN A 220 -13.70 19.97 -16.97
N PHE A 221 -12.67 19.43 -17.62
CA PHE A 221 -11.49 18.96 -16.92
C PHE A 221 -10.71 20.06 -16.17
N LEU A 222 -10.82 21.33 -16.57
CA LEU A 222 -10.15 22.43 -15.87
C LEU A 222 -10.76 22.69 -14.49
N ASP A 223 -12.06 22.45 -14.32
CA ASP A 223 -12.72 22.57 -13.01
C ASP A 223 -12.19 21.51 -12.04
N GLY A 224 -12.02 20.27 -12.52
CA GLY A 224 -11.45 19.19 -11.73
C GLY A 224 -9.98 19.38 -11.41
N LEU A 225 -9.17 19.82 -12.38
CA LEU A 225 -7.77 20.17 -12.15
C LEU A 225 -7.65 21.38 -11.22
N GLY A 226 -8.52 22.38 -11.38
CA GLY A 226 -8.61 23.54 -10.48
C GLY A 226 -8.86 23.10 -9.04
N PHE A 227 -9.81 22.20 -8.80
CA PHE A 227 -10.04 21.65 -7.47
C PHE A 227 -8.82 20.91 -6.89
N LEU A 228 -8.12 20.12 -7.69
CA LEU A 228 -6.95 19.35 -7.24
C LEU A 228 -5.71 20.23 -7.00
N TRP A 229 -5.53 21.32 -7.76
CA TRP A 229 -4.27 22.07 -7.76
C TRP A 229 -4.36 23.48 -7.19
N ASN A 230 -5.53 24.13 -7.17
CA ASN A 230 -5.70 25.45 -6.60
C ASN A 230 -5.80 25.35 -5.08
N PRO A 231 -4.82 25.85 -4.31
CA PRO A 231 -4.80 25.66 -2.88
C PRO A 231 -5.82 26.57 -2.17
N ASP A 232 -6.60 25.99 -1.28
CA ASP A 232 -7.31 26.75 -0.24
C ASP A 232 -6.44 26.77 1.03
N PHE A 233 -5.76 27.88 1.25
CA PHE A 233 -4.83 28.03 2.39
C PHE A 233 -5.56 28.01 3.74
N SER A 234 -6.88 28.24 3.81
CA SER A 234 -7.65 28.18 5.05
C SER A 234 -7.65 26.77 5.65
N ALA A 235 -7.64 25.74 4.81
CA ALA A 235 -7.63 24.33 5.25
C ALA A 235 -6.30 23.91 5.91
N LEU A 236 -5.21 24.65 5.68
CA LEU A 236 -3.91 24.36 6.30
C LEU A 236 -3.88 24.56 7.82
N THR A 237 -4.85 25.29 8.38
CA THR A 237 -5.02 25.41 9.83
C THR A 237 -5.64 24.18 10.48
N ASN A 238 -6.20 23.26 9.67
CA ASN A 238 -6.82 22.03 10.16
C ASN A 238 -5.77 20.91 10.30
N PRO A 239 -5.46 20.44 11.53
CA PRO A 239 -4.49 19.36 11.75
C PRO A 239 -4.85 18.05 11.02
N LYS A 240 -6.14 17.78 10.79
CA LYS A 240 -6.60 16.55 10.11
C LYS A 240 -6.09 16.46 8.68
N VAL A 241 -5.97 17.58 7.98
CA VAL A 241 -5.43 17.63 6.61
C VAL A 241 -3.96 17.19 6.60
N TRP A 242 -3.16 17.62 7.59
CA TRP A 242 -1.77 17.21 7.75
C TRP A 242 -1.61 15.73 8.09
N LEU A 243 -2.47 15.23 9.01
CA LEU A 243 -2.45 13.82 9.40
C LEU A 243 -2.87 12.89 8.24
N ALA A 244 -3.90 13.29 7.49
CA ALA A 244 -4.34 12.55 6.31
C ALA A 244 -3.25 12.52 5.22
N ALA A 245 -2.60 13.67 4.97
CA ALA A 245 -1.53 13.79 4.00
C ALA A 245 -0.29 12.95 4.38
N ALA A 246 0.14 13.01 5.64
CA ALA A 246 1.23 12.17 6.12
C ALA A 246 0.89 10.68 6.03
N GLY A 247 -0.31 10.29 6.45
CA GLY A 247 -0.80 8.91 6.34
C GLY A 247 -0.85 8.41 4.89
N GLN A 248 -1.22 9.28 3.94
CA GLN A 248 -1.20 8.94 2.52
C GLN A 248 0.23 8.71 2.01
N VAL A 249 1.19 9.54 2.41
CA VAL A 249 2.61 9.38 2.01
C VAL A 249 3.18 8.04 2.51
N PHE A 250 2.85 7.62 3.74
CA PHE A 250 3.27 6.30 4.25
C PHE A 250 2.72 5.17 3.41
N PHE A 251 1.43 5.23 3.13
CA PHE A 251 0.75 4.17 2.40
C PHE A 251 1.24 4.09 0.95
N THR A 252 1.34 5.24 0.26
CA THR A 252 1.69 5.27 -1.16
C THR A 252 3.12 4.84 -1.43
N LEU A 253 4.09 5.23 -0.61
CA LEU A 253 5.48 4.82 -0.77
C LEU A 253 5.78 3.45 -0.19
N SER A 254 4.80 2.81 0.45
CA SER A 254 4.98 1.54 1.17
C SER A 254 6.10 1.59 2.22
N VAL A 255 6.33 2.74 2.85
CA VAL A 255 7.31 2.89 3.95
C VAL A 255 6.70 2.46 5.28
N GLY A 256 7.50 1.88 6.17
CA GLY A 256 7.02 1.30 7.42
C GLY A 256 6.37 -0.08 7.25
N PHE A 257 6.47 -0.70 6.07
CA PHE A 257 6.05 -2.08 5.83
C PHE A 257 7.19 -3.09 5.95
N GLY A 258 8.45 -2.67 5.82
CA GLY A 258 9.59 -3.57 5.70
C GLY A 258 9.70 -4.26 4.32
N ALA A 259 8.77 -4.00 3.41
CA ALA A 259 8.78 -4.54 2.05
C ALA A 259 9.93 -3.94 1.22
N ILE A 260 10.16 -2.63 1.31
CA ILE A 260 11.28 -1.95 0.65
C ILE A 260 12.61 -2.44 1.21
N LEU A 261 12.74 -2.56 2.54
CA LEU A 261 13.91 -3.14 3.18
C LEU A 261 14.21 -4.53 2.61
N THR A 262 13.18 -5.37 2.48
CA THR A 262 13.33 -6.71 1.91
C THR A 262 13.74 -6.66 0.44
N TYR A 263 13.13 -5.82 -0.40
CA TYR A 263 13.49 -5.64 -1.80
C TYR A 263 14.93 -5.11 -1.96
N ALA A 264 15.32 -4.14 -1.15
CA ALA A 264 16.67 -3.59 -1.10
C ALA A 264 17.71 -4.63 -0.62
N SER A 265 17.30 -5.69 0.05
CA SER A 265 18.21 -6.76 0.44
C SER A 265 18.63 -7.70 -0.69
N TYR A 266 17.98 -7.63 -1.85
CA TYR A 266 18.34 -8.38 -3.07
C TYR A 266 19.22 -7.57 -4.04
N ILE A 267 19.63 -6.33 -3.68
CA ILE A 267 20.57 -5.52 -4.46
C ILE A 267 22.01 -5.96 -4.23
N LYS A 268 22.89 -5.54 -5.14
CA LYS A 268 24.32 -5.71 -4.97
C LYS A 268 24.87 -4.69 -3.96
N PRO A 269 25.95 -5.01 -3.23
CA PRO A 269 26.49 -4.11 -2.19
C PRO A 269 26.92 -2.72 -2.65
N LYS A 270 27.14 -2.53 -3.96
CA LYS A 270 27.55 -1.25 -4.59
C LYS A 270 26.43 -0.55 -5.37
N ASP A 271 25.21 -1.09 -5.35
CA ASP A 271 24.09 -0.45 -6.05
C ASP A 271 23.72 0.88 -5.37
N ASP A 272 23.41 1.87 -6.19
CA ASP A 272 22.99 3.20 -5.75
C ASP A 272 21.58 3.15 -5.12
N ILE A 273 21.50 3.42 -3.82
CA ILE A 273 20.22 3.43 -3.12
C ILE A 273 19.53 4.80 -3.16
N ALA A 274 20.29 5.88 -3.32
CA ALA A 274 19.72 7.21 -3.40
C ALA A 274 18.92 7.40 -4.69
N LEU A 275 19.53 7.05 -5.83
CA LEU A 275 18.89 7.16 -7.13
C LEU A 275 17.72 6.16 -7.28
N ASN A 276 17.91 4.90 -6.86
CA ASN A 276 16.87 3.89 -6.96
C ASN A 276 15.64 4.26 -6.11
N GLY A 277 15.86 4.77 -4.89
CA GLY A 277 14.78 5.25 -4.02
C GLY A 277 14.05 6.43 -4.64
N LEU A 278 14.77 7.47 -5.08
CA LEU A 278 14.15 8.63 -5.71
C LEU A 278 13.43 8.29 -7.00
N ALA A 279 13.99 7.42 -7.84
CA ALA A 279 13.34 6.98 -9.06
C ALA A 279 12.01 6.27 -8.76
N GLY A 280 12.01 5.35 -7.78
CA GLY A 280 10.78 4.68 -7.34
C GLY A 280 9.73 5.67 -6.83
N ALA A 281 10.14 6.59 -5.94
CA ALA A 281 9.24 7.64 -5.42
C ALA A 281 8.70 8.55 -6.54
N SER A 282 9.55 9.03 -7.45
CA SER A 282 9.12 9.91 -8.53
C SER A 282 8.13 9.25 -9.49
N VAL A 283 8.35 7.98 -9.80
CA VAL A 283 7.43 7.19 -10.64
C VAL A 283 6.10 6.98 -9.91
N ASN A 284 6.14 6.74 -8.60
CA ASN A 284 4.96 6.64 -7.74
C ASN A 284 4.16 7.94 -7.72
N GLU A 285 4.81 9.08 -7.46
CA GLU A 285 4.16 10.39 -7.42
C GLU A 285 3.51 10.75 -8.75
N PHE A 286 4.17 10.42 -9.86
CA PHE A 286 3.58 10.62 -11.18
C PHE A 286 2.30 9.78 -11.35
N ALA A 287 2.33 8.51 -10.95
CA ALA A 287 1.17 7.64 -11.02
C ALA A 287 0.03 8.10 -10.10
N GLU A 288 0.36 8.54 -8.89
CA GLU A 288 -0.61 8.93 -7.88
C GLU A 288 -1.23 10.30 -8.17
N VAL A 289 -0.39 11.33 -8.19
CA VAL A 289 -0.85 12.72 -8.26
C VAL A 289 -1.29 13.08 -9.66
N ILE A 290 -0.45 12.75 -10.66
CA ILE A 290 -0.75 13.17 -12.04
C ILE A 290 -1.80 12.26 -12.68
N LEU A 291 -1.67 10.93 -12.57
CA LEU A 291 -2.61 10.03 -13.22
C LEU A 291 -3.83 9.73 -12.34
N GLY A 292 -3.64 9.22 -11.12
CA GLY A 292 -4.73 8.83 -10.22
C GLY A 292 -5.66 9.99 -9.87
N GLY A 293 -5.09 11.11 -9.44
CA GLY A 293 -5.83 12.34 -9.14
C GLY A 293 -6.57 12.90 -10.35
N SER A 294 -5.89 12.98 -11.51
CA SER A 294 -6.50 13.51 -12.74
C SER A 294 -7.56 12.60 -13.36
N ILE A 295 -7.56 11.29 -13.06
CA ILE A 295 -8.62 10.39 -13.51
C ILE A 295 -9.81 10.48 -12.56
N ALA A 296 -9.62 10.13 -11.29
CA ALA A 296 -10.75 9.91 -10.38
C ALA A 296 -11.41 11.21 -9.91
N ILE A 297 -10.60 12.21 -9.51
CA ILE A 297 -11.15 13.49 -9.02
C ILE A 297 -11.73 14.28 -10.17
N VAL A 298 -11.01 14.42 -11.28
CA VAL A 298 -11.45 15.23 -12.42
C VAL A 298 -12.74 14.67 -13.01
N ALA A 299 -12.82 13.35 -13.24
CA ALA A 299 -14.05 12.74 -13.71
C ALA A 299 -15.25 12.99 -12.77
N SER A 300 -15.02 12.83 -11.44
CA SER A 300 -16.05 13.04 -10.45
C SER A 300 -16.52 14.48 -10.38
N VAL A 301 -15.60 15.46 -10.44
CA VAL A 301 -15.94 16.88 -10.45
C VAL A 301 -16.73 17.27 -11.71
N ILE A 302 -16.37 16.76 -12.88
CA ILE A 302 -17.13 16.98 -14.13
C ILE A 302 -18.58 16.51 -13.96
N PHE A 303 -18.80 15.30 -13.48
CA PHE A 303 -20.13 14.69 -13.42
C PHE A 303 -20.96 15.16 -12.22
N PHE A 304 -20.36 15.28 -11.05
CA PHE A 304 -21.08 15.53 -9.80
C PHE A 304 -20.85 16.94 -9.23
N GLY A 305 -19.80 17.65 -9.67
CA GLY A 305 -19.34 18.89 -9.05
C GLY A 305 -18.53 18.67 -7.78
N ILE A 306 -17.85 19.72 -7.32
CA ILE A 306 -16.93 19.68 -6.17
C ILE A 306 -17.61 19.22 -4.87
N PRO A 307 -18.78 19.79 -4.45
CA PRO A 307 -19.40 19.41 -3.18
C PRO A 307 -19.82 17.93 -3.13
N ALA A 308 -20.38 17.40 -4.23
CA ALA A 308 -20.80 16.01 -4.28
C ALA A 308 -19.59 15.05 -4.38
N THR A 309 -18.52 15.45 -5.06
CA THR A 309 -17.27 14.68 -5.09
C THR A 309 -16.67 14.52 -3.69
N ALA A 310 -16.59 15.60 -2.90
CA ALA A 310 -16.15 15.57 -1.51
C ALA A 310 -17.06 14.69 -0.64
N MET A 311 -18.38 14.80 -0.80
CA MET A 311 -19.35 13.96 -0.09
C MET A 311 -19.20 12.47 -0.43
N ILE A 312 -18.99 12.11 -1.70
CA ILE A 312 -18.74 10.72 -2.11
C ILE A 312 -17.45 10.20 -1.47
N ALA A 313 -16.40 11.02 -1.47
CA ALA A 313 -15.10 10.68 -0.88
C ALA A 313 -15.20 10.46 0.64
N SER A 314 -15.88 11.34 1.38
CA SER A 314 -16.02 11.25 2.84
C SER A 314 -16.81 10.01 3.30
N ASN A 315 -17.63 9.41 2.43
CA ASN A 315 -18.47 8.25 2.75
C ASN A 315 -17.72 6.90 2.63
N GLY A 316 -16.47 6.88 2.16
CA GLY A 316 -15.67 5.65 2.17
C GLY A 316 -14.60 5.58 1.09
N ALA A 317 -13.51 4.87 1.40
CA ALA A 317 -12.31 4.76 0.59
C ALA A 317 -12.54 4.12 -0.80
N PHE A 318 -13.63 3.36 -0.98
CA PHE A 318 -13.91 2.66 -2.23
C PHE A 318 -14.95 3.38 -3.11
N ASN A 319 -15.63 4.41 -2.58
CA ASN A 319 -16.80 5.00 -3.24
C ASN A 319 -16.46 5.70 -4.56
N LEU A 320 -15.35 6.44 -4.63
CA LEU A 320 -14.92 7.05 -5.89
C LEU A 320 -14.58 5.99 -6.95
N GLY A 321 -13.79 4.97 -6.57
CA GLY A 321 -13.27 3.98 -7.51
C GLY A 321 -14.26 2.91 -7.95
N PHE A 322 -15.14 2.42 -7.04
CA PHE A 322 -16.02 1.29 -7.28
C PHE A 322 -17.48 1.67 -7.49
N MET A 323 -17.86 2.94 -7.20
CA MET A 323 -19.22 3.43 -7.40
C MET A 323 -19.27 4.61 -8.39
N ALA A 324 -18.55 5.72 -8.09
CA ALA A 324 -18.62 6.92 -8.91
C ALA A 324 -18.04 6.73 -10.32
N LEU A 325 -16.83 6.17 -10.44
CA LEU A 325 -16.20 5.97 -11.75
C LEU A 325 -16.97 4.97 -12.64
N PRO A 326 -17.41 3.79 -12.18
CA PRO A 326 -18.30 2.95 -12.97
C PRO A 326 -19.59 3.65 -13.40
N ALA A 327 -20.19 4.46 -12.53
CA ALA A 327 -21.38 5.24 -12.84
C ALA A 327 -21.11 6.27 -13.96
N ILE A 328 -19.97 6.96 -13.90
CA ILE A 328 -19.52 7.88 -14.95
C ILE A 328 -19.30 7.11 -16.27
N PHE A 329 -18.57 6.01 -16.22
CA PHE A 329 -18.29 5.21 -17.42
C PHE A 329 -19.56 4.65 -18.06
N ALA A 330 -20.56 4.24 -17.27
CA ALA A 330 -21.84 3.77 -17.79
C ALA A 330 -22.59 4.81 -18.66
N ASN A 331 -22.24 6.11 -18.55
CA ASN A 331 -22.91 7.21 -19.24
C ASN A 331 -22.03 7.92 -20.29
N ILE A 332 -20.93 7.32 -20.70
CA ILE A 332 -20.09 7.85 -21.77
C ILE A 332 -19.94 6.85 -22.92
N PRO A 333 -19.68 7.32 -24.15
CA PRO A 333 -19.41 6.43 -25.28
C PRO A 333 -18.25 5.49 -24.99
N TYR A 334 -18.43 4.19 -25.30
CA TYR A 334 -17.47 3.11 -25.02
C TYR A 334 -17.16 2.92 -23.52
N GLY A 335 -18.10 3.23 -22.64
CA GLY A 335 -17.90 3.22 -21.21
C GLY A 335 -17.51 1.87 -20.64
N GLU A 336 -18.04 0.74 -21.17
CA GLU A 336 -17.64 -0.62 -20.78
C GLU A 336 -16.13 -0.84 -21.00
N PHE A 337 -15.58 -0.35 -22.11
CA PHE A 337 -14.15 -0.44 -22.39
C PHE A 337 -13.31 0.39 -21.41
N PHE A 338 -13.72 1.62 -21.09
CA PHE A 338 -13.01 2.45 -20.13
C PHE A 338 -13.13 1.92 -18.69
N SER A 339 -14.27 1.37 -18.33
CA SER A 339 -14.46 0.67 -17.06
C SER A 339 -13.58 -0.58 -16.99
N PHE A 340 -13.52 -1.38 -18.06
CA PHE A 340 -12.59 -2.52 -18.15
C PHE A 340 -11.14 -2.08 -17.94
N LEU A 341 -10.68 -1.03 -18.64
CA LEU A 341 -9.32 -0.51 -18.49
C LEU A 341 -9.04 -0.04 -17.08
N TRP A 342 -10.00 0.66 -16.43
CA TRP A 342 -9.86 1.16 -15.06
C TRP A 342 -9.62 0.01 -14.08
N PHE A 343 -10.48 -0.98 -14.10
CA PHE A 343 -10.37 -2.11 -13.18
C PHE A 343 -9.21 -3.05 -13.50
N LEU A 344 -8.83 -3.19 -14.75
CA LEU A 344 -7.64 -3.95 -15.16
C LEU A 344 -6.36 -3.25 -14.68
N LEU A 345 -6.29 -1.92 -14.79
CA LEU A 345 -5.21 -1.10 -14.24
C LEU A 345 -5.09 -1.32 -12.73
N LEU A 346 -6.21 -1.22 -12.01
CA LEU A 346 -6.25 -1.45 -10.56
C LEU A 346 -5.79 -2.86 -10.21
N PHE A 347 -6.19 -3.87 -10.98
CA PHE A 347 -5.76 -5.24 -10.75
C PHE A 347 -4.24 -5.39 -10.88
N PHE A 348 -3.63 -4.89 -11.95
CA PHE A 348 -2.17 -4.96 -12.09
C PHE A 348 -1.44 -4.16 -11.01
N ALA A 349 -1.93 -2.99 -10.63
CA ALA A 349 -1.39 -2.22 -9.52
C ALA A 349 -1.51 -3.00 -8.19
N GLY A 350 -2.65 -3.67 -7.97
CA GLY A 350 -2.85 -4.55 -6.82
C GLY A 350 -1.85 -5.70 -6.78
N VAL A 351 -1.71 -6.45 -7.89
CA VAL A 351 -0.78 -7.60 -8.00
C VAL A 351 0.65 -7.20 -7.68
N THR A 352 1.15 -6.08 -8.25
CA THR A 352 2.53 -5.65 -8.04
C THR A 352 2.82 -5.26 -6.60
N SER A 353 1.84 -4.71 -5.89
CA SER A 353 1.94 -4.39 -4.45
C SER A 353 1.77 -5.63 -3.56
N SER A 354 0.79 -6.49 -3.82
CA SER A 354 0.52 -7.66 -2.98
C SER A 354 1.69 -8.66 -2.96
N ILE A 355 2.33 -8.91 -4.12
CA ILE A 355 3.54 -9.74 -4.17
C ILE A 355 4.71 -9.13 -3.42
N ALA A 356 4.82 -7.81 -3.37
CA ALA A 356 5.85 -7.11 -2.60
C ALA A 356 5.60 -7.23 -1.09
N LEU A 357 4.34 -7.08 -0.65
CA LEU A 357 3.93 -7.25 0.76
C LEU A 357 4.11 -8.70 1.25
N CYS A 358 4.04 -9.70 0.37
CA CYS A 358 4.32 -11.09 0.70
C CYS A 358 5.81 -11.40 0.91
N GLN A 359 6.69 -10.63 0.28
CA GLN A 359 8.11 -10.97 0.22
C GLN A 359 8.84 -10.96 1.58
N PRO A 360 8.55 -10.06 2.56
CA PRO A 360 9.14 -10.13 3.89
C PRO A 360 8.87 -11.47 4.62
N ALA A 361 7.65 -12.00 4.51
CA ALA A 361 7.32 -13.29 5.12
C ALA A 361 8.08 -14.44 4.44
N ILE A 362 8.19 -14.43 3.11
CA ILE A 362 8.96 -15.42 2.36
C ILE A 362 10.43 -15.33 2.74
N ALA A 363 11.02 -14.12 2.73
CA ALA A 363 12.41 -13.91 3.11
C ALA A 363 12.68 -14.38 4.55
N PHE A 364 11.75 -14.16 5.48
CA PHE A 364 11.87 -14.65 6.85
C PHE A 364 11.93 -16.18 6.91
N LEU A 365 11.04 -16.87 6.19
CA LEU A 365 11.02 -18.34 6.14
C LEU A 365 12.28 -18.92 5.49
N GLU A 366 12.78 -18.28 4.43
CA GLU A 366 14.01 -18.69 3.73
C GLU A 366 15.26 -18.42 4.56
N ASP A 367 15.46 -17.19 5.00
CA ASP A 367 16.70 -16.73 5.63
C ASP A 367 16.84 -17.20 7.07
N GLU A 368 15.73 -17.25 7.84
CA GLU A 368 15.77 -17.53 9.28
C GLU A 368 15.43 -18.98 9.63
N LEU A 369 14.52 -19.60 8.88
CA LEU A 369 14.09 -20.98 9.12
C LEU A 369 14.70 -21.98 8.13
N GLY A 370 15.36 -21.50 7.06
CA GLY A 370 16.05 -22.34 6.08
C GLY A 370 15.08 -23.09 5.14
N PHE A 371 13.87 -22.56 4.92
CA PHE A 371 12.93 -23.16 3.99
C PHE A 371 13.39 -22.91 2.54
N SER A 372 13.07 -23.85 1.64
CA SER A 372 13.17 -23.59 0.21
C SER A 372 12.06 -22.63 -0.24
N ARG A 373 12.30 -21.92 -1.35
CA ARG A 373 11.30 -21.02 -1.95
C ARG A 373 9.92 -21.67 -2.08
N GLN A 374 9.87 -22.89 -2.59
CA GLN A 374 8.62 -23.64 -2.80
C GLN A 374 7.89 -23.87 -1.47
N LYS A 375 8.61 -24.27 -0.42
CA LYS A 375 8.02 -24.49 0.91
C LYS A 375 7.54 -23.17 1.53
N SER A 376 8.31 -22.10 1.37
CA SER A 376 7.94 -20.77 1.88
C SER A 376 6.66 -20.24 1.21
N VAL A 377 6.57 -20.34 -0.11
CA VAL A 377 5.38 -19.91 -0.85
C VAL A 377 4.17 -20.78 -0.55
N LEU A 378 4.34 -22.10 -0.40
CA LEU A 378 3.26 -23.00 -0.02
C LEU A 378 2.73 -22.68 1.39
N ALA A 379 3.63 -22.50 2.36
CA ALA A 379 3.26 -22.15 3.74
C ALA A 379 2.53 -20.80 3.79
N LEU A 380 3.04 -19.79 3.07
CA LEU A 380 2.40 -18.49 2.93
C LEU A 380 1.02 -18.63 2.27
N GLY A 381 0.90 -19.40 1.20
CA GLY A 381 -0.36 -19.59 0.48
C GLY A 381 -1.44 -20.24 1.34
N ILE A 382 -1.09 -21.28 2.11
CA ILE A 382 -2.01 -21.90 3.08
C ILE A 382 -2.43 -20.89 4.15
N PHE A 383 -1.48 -20.14 4.69
CA PHE A 383 -1.77 -19.09 5.68
C PHE A 383 -2.72 -18.03 5.12
N LEU A 384 -2.41 -17.46 3.94
CA LEU A 384 -3.23 -16.41 3.31
C LEU A 384 -4.62 -16.92 2.97
N PHE A 385 -4.73 -18.14 2.43
CA PHE A 385 -6.02 -18.73 2.13
C PHE A 385 -6.90 -18.85 3.38
N ILE A 386 -6.35 -19.36 4.49
CA ILE A 386 -7.10 -19.49 5.75
C ILE A 386 -7.40 -18.12 6.37
N ALA A 387 -6.40 -17.26 6.48
CA ALA A 387 -6.53 -15.97 7.16
C ALA A 387 -7.47 -15.01 6.42
N ALA A 388 -7.50 -15.03 5.09
CA ALA A 388 -8.37 -14.17 4.29
C ALA A 388 -9.87 -14.43 4.53
N HIS A 389 -10.25 -15.59 5.05
CA HIS A 389 -11.66 -15.84 5.43
C HIS A 389 -12.14 -14.88 6.54
N ILE A 390 -11.24 -14.32 7.35
CA ILE A 390 -11.60 -13.35 8.36
C ILE A 390 -12.16 -12.06 7.69
N PRO A 391 -11.41 -11.30 6.87
CA PRO A 391 -11.95 -10.11 6.22
C PRO A 391 -13.01 -10.41 5.15
N ILE A 392 -13.05 -11.63 4.59
CA ILE A 392 -14.07 -12.03 3.59
C ILE A 392 -15.43 -12.26 4.24
N PHE A 393 -15.49 -12.90 5.40
CA PHE A 393 -16.74 -13.36 5.98
C PHE A 393 -17.13 -12.68 7.29
N ILE A 394 -16.26 -11.87 7.88
CA ILE A 394 -16.54 -11.19 9.17
C ILE A 394 -16.66 -9.69 8.97
N LYS A 395 -17.86 -9.17 9.20
CA LYS A 395 -18.16 -7.74 9.08
C LYS A 395 -17.35 -6.92 10.08
N GLY A 396 -16.69 -5.85 9.60
CA GLY A 396 -15.86 -4.97 10.44
C GLY A 396 -14.44 -5.45 10.71
N ALA A 397 -14.12 -6.72 10.42
CA ALA A 397 -12.77 -7.24 10.65
C ALA A 397 -11.72 -6.62 9.72
N LEU A 398 -12.08 -6.35 8.45
CA LEU A 398 -11.19 -5.69 7.49
C LEU A 398 -10.73 -4.33 8.01
N ASP A 399 -11.69 -3.47 8.36
CA ASP A 399 -11.42 -2.09 8.80
C ASP A 399 -10.59 -2.07 10.10
N GLU A 400 -10.84 -3.02 11.00
CA GLU A 400 -10.09 -3.13 12.25
C GLU A 400 -8.64 -3.58 12.01
N ILE A 401 -8.44 -4.57 11.15
CA ILE A 401 -7.09 -5.03 10.78
C ILE A 401 -6.35 -3.89 10.07
N ASP A 402 -6.98 -3.20 9.10
CA ASP A 402 -6.36 -2.07 8.38
C ASP A 402 -5.97 -0.94 9.33
N PHE A 403 -6.83 -0.59 10.29
CA PHE A 403 -6.50 0.45 11.26
C PHE A 403 -5.22 0.12 12.05
N TRP A 404 -5.15 -1.10 12.62
CA TRP A 404 -4.02 -1.45 13.51
C TRP A 404 -2.73 -1.71 12.75
N VAL A 405 -2.77 -2.32 11.57
CA VAL A 405 -1.55 -2.68 10.84
C VAL A 405 -1.29 -1.77 9.66
N GLY A 406 -2.31 -1.43 8.86
CA GLY A 406 -2.19 -0.61 7.65
C GLY A 406 -2.14 0.89 7.91
N THR A 407 -2.47 1.35 9.12
CA THR A 407 -2.45 2.76 9.50
C THR A 407 -1.52 3.00 10.70
N PHE A 408 -1.92 2.58 11.89
CA PHE A 408 -1.18 2.86 13.12
C PHE A 408 0.17 2.13 13.18
N GLY A 409 0.19 0.84 12.84
CA GLY A 409 1.37 -0.01 12.88
C GLY A 409 2.50 0.47 11.96
N LEU A 410 2.18 1.01 10.78
CA LEU A 410 3.17 1.54 9.84
C LEU A 410 4.01 2.64 10.47
N VAL A 411 3.35 3.62 11.09
CA VAL A 411 4.03 4.77 11.69
C VAL A 411 4.87 4.34 12.90
N VAL A 412 4.37 3.39 13.69
CA VAL A 412 5.12 2.79 14.80
C VAL A 412 6.38 2.10 14.29
N PHE A 413 6.27 1.29 13.24
CA PHE A 413 7.43 0.57 12.70
C PHE A 413 8.44 1.51 12.05
N ALA A 414 7.99 2.49 11.25
CA ALA A 414 8.85 3.53 10.66
C ALA A 414 9.62 4.33 11.73
N LEU A 415 8.98 4.63 12.88
CA LEU A 415 9.66 5.26 14.01
C LEU A 415 10.78 4.37 14.54
N PHE A 416 10.53 3.07 14.71
CA PHE A 416 11.58 2.14 15.14
C PHE A 416 12.72 2.04 14.13
N GLU A 417 12.43 2.00 12.82
CA GLU A 417 13.47 1.99 11.78
C GLU A 417 14.37 3.22 11.88
N ALA A 418 13.77 4.42 11.96
CA ALA A 418 14.54 5.66 12.08
C ALA A 418 15.36 5.72 13.37
N VAL A 419 14.79 5.33 14.52
CA VAL A 419 15.48 5.34 15.83
C VAL A 419 16.59 4.30 15.87
N ILE A 420 16.33 3.06 15.44
CA ILE A 420 17.35 2.02 15.45
C ILE A 420 18.50 2.38 14.53
N PHE A 421 18.22 2.90 13.33
CA PHE A 421 19.25 3.21 12.35
C PHE A 421 20.10 4.43 12.73
N PHE A 422 19.45 5.55 13.14
CA PHE A 422 20.20 6.79 13.42
C PHE A 422 20.63 6.99 14.87
N TRP A 423 19.93 6.40 15.85
CA TRP A 423 20.20 6.65 17.26
C TRP A 423 20.90 5.48 17.95
N ILE A 424 20.50 4.24 17.63
CA ILE A 424 21.04 3.05 18.30
C ILE A 424 22.29 2.53 17.57
N TYR A 425 22.23 2.34 16.25
CA TYR A 425 23.36 1.85 15.47
C TYR A 425 24.54 2.82 15.42
N ASN A 426 24.33 4.06 15.37
CA ASN A 426 25.25 5.21 15.30
C ASN A 426 25.01 6.04 14.05
N SER A 427 24.67 7.30 14.27
CA SER A 427 24.27 8.22 13.18
C SER A 427 25.36 8.49 12.13
N LYS A 428 26.64 8.44 12.50
CA LYS A 428 27.74 8.60 11.52
C LYS A 428 27.88 7.38 10.62
N GLU A 429 27.79 6.17 11.17
CA GLU A 429 27.82 4.93 10.39
C GLU A 429 26.55 4.76 9.55
N ALA A 430 25.38 5.15 10.08
CA ALA A 430 24.12 5.18 9.34
C ALA A 430 24.22 6.10 8.12
N TRP A 431 24.72 7.34 8.32
CA TRP A 431 24.91 8.30 7.23
C TRP A 431 25.92 7.81 6.19
N LYS A 432 27.03 7.21 6.63
CA LYS A 432 28.03 6.61 5.74
C LYS A 432 27.45 5.44 4.95
N GLU A 433 26.66 4.57 5.59
CA GLU A 433 25.98 3.48 4.88
C GLU A 433 24.99 4.03 3.84
N LEU A 434 24.24 5.06 4.18
CA LEU A 434 23.24 5.67 3.31
C LEU A 434 23.86 6.39 2.11
N THR A 435 24.99 7.08 2.28
CA THR A 435 25.61 7.91 1.25
C THR A 435 26.70 7.22 0.43
N ARG A 436 27.08 5.99 0.82
CA ARG A 436 28.12 5.23 0.16
C ARG A 436 27.67 4.73 -1.21
N ASP A 437 28.59 4.79 -2.19
CA ASP A 437 28.44 4.26 -3.56
C ASP A 437 27.21 4.83 -4.33
N ASN A 438 26.78 6.05 -3.99
CA ASN A 438 25.65 6.73 -4.67
C ASN A 438 26.14 7.62 -5.80
N ASP A 439 25.50 7.58 -6.96
CA ASP A 439 25.70 8.50 -8.08
C ASP A 439 25.17 9.90 -7.75
N ILE A 440 24.07 9.96 -7.00
CA ILE A 440 23.45 11.21 -6.53
C ILE A 440 23.88 11.47 -5.09
N LYS A 441 24.47 12.64 -4.85
CA LYS A 441 24.84 13.08 -3.49
C LYS A 441 23.60 13.55 -2.74
N ILE A 442 23.28 12.85 -1.64
CA ILE A 442 22.22 13.26 -0.72
C ILE A 442 22.70 14.52 0.02
N PRO A 443 21.98 15.65 -0.05
CA PRO A 443 22.35 16.87 0.68
C PRO A 443 22.44 16.65 2.18
N TYR A 444 23.46 17.23 2.84
CA TYR A 444 23.73 16.95 4.26
C TYR A 444 22.61 17.38 5.21
N PHE A 445 21.74 18.30 4.81
CA PHE A 445 20.60 18.68 5.64
C PHE A 445 19.61 17.50 5.87
N PHE A 446 19.54 16.52 4.96
CA PHE A 446 18.76 15.29 5.18
C PHE A 446 19.27 14.44 6.34
N TYR A 447 20.53 14.56 6.73
CA TYR A 447 21.03 13.94 7.96
C TYR A 447 20.25 14.42 9.19
N TYR A 448 19.99 15.73 9.28
CA TYR A 448 19.21 16.30 10.38
C TYR A 448 17.72 15.95 10.28
N ILE A 449 17.19 15.91 9.06
CA ILE A 449 15.80 15.48 8.84
C ILE A 449 15.62 14.03 9.33
N MET A 450 16.45 13.10 8.90
CA MET A 450 16.34 11.69 9.26
C MET A 450 16.61 11.43 10.75
N LYS A 451 17.49 12.20 11.33
CA LYS A 451 17.88 12.01 12.75
C LYS A 451 16.91 12.65 13.73
N TYR A 452 16.33 13.81 13.40
CA TYR A 452 15.55 14.59 14.37
C TYR A 452 14.14 14.92 13.87
N ILE A 453 14.01 15.43 12.65
CA ILE A 453 12.73 15.96 12.16
C ILE A 453 11.77 14.82 11.88
N ALA A 454 12.17 13.81 11.11
CA ALA A 454 11.31 12.69 10.78
C ALA A 454 10.86 11.91 12.03
N PRO A 455 11.74 11.47 12.97
CA PRO A 455 11.28 10.85 14.20
C PRO A 455 10.39 11.75 15.05
N GLY A 456 10.68 13.06 15.12
CA GLY A 456 9.85 14.03 15.84
C GLY A 456 8.44 14.14 15.24
N LEU A 457 8.33 14.25 13.92
CA LEU A 457 7.04 14.26 13.21
C LEU A 457 6.28 12.94 13.39
N LEU A 458 6.96 11.78 13.34
CA LEU A 458 6.34 10.49 13.60
C LEU A 458 5.74 10.40 14.99
N ILE A 459 6.45 10.91 16.01
CA ILE A 459 5.94 10.97 17.38
C ILE A 459 4.71 11.89 17.46
N ILE A 460 4.74 13.07 16.81
CA ILE A 460 3.60 13.98 16.76
C ILE A 460 2.39 13.29 16.10
N ILE A 461 2.58 12.62 14.97
CA ILE A 461 1.52 11.88 14.28
C ILE A 461 0.93 10.79 15.18
N LEU A 462 1.77 9.99 15.84
CA LEU A 462 1.32 8.93 16.75
C LEU A 462 0.54 9.50 17.95
N ILE A 463 1.01 10.60 18.54
CA ILE A 463 0.30 11.26 19.64
C ILE A 463 -1.05 11.79 19.15
N SER A 464 -1.09 12.48 18.02
CA SER A 464 -2.32 13.02 17.45
C SER A 464 -3.35 11.94 17.13
N TRP A 465 -2.92 10.84 16.49
CA TRP A 465 -3.81 9.70 16.23
C TRP A 465 -4.25 8.99 17.51
N SER A 466 -3.38 8.93 18.51
CA SER A 466 -3.74 8.35 19.80
C SER A 466 -4.78 9.17 20.54
N ILE A 467 -4.82 10.48 20.34
CA ILE A 467 -5.84 11.36 20.94
C ILE A 467 -7.14 11.32 20.13
N GLU A 468 -7.07 11.39 18.80
CA GLU A 468 -8.25 11.54 17.94
C GLU A 468 -8.93 10.20 17.60
N MET A 469 -8.15 9.18 17.24
CA MET A 469 -8.69 7.93 16.67
C MET A 469 -8.72 6.77 17.66
N LEU A 470 -7.71 6.66 18.53
CA LEU A 470 -7.56 5.51 19.41
C LEU A 470 -8.73 5.32 20.38
N PRO A 471 -9.32 6.38 21.01
CA PRO A 471 -10.47 6.20 21.90
C PRO A 471 -11.66 5.57 21.20
N SER A 472 -12.00 6.03 20.00
CA SER A 472 -13.11 5.48 19.21
C SER A 472 -12.85 4.02 18.78
N GLN A 473 -11.61 3.70 18.45
CA GLN A 473 -11.25 2.33 18.09
C GLN A 473 -11.30 1.39 19.30
N LEU A 474 -10.71 1.77 20.44
CA LEU A 474 -10.70 0.94 21.66
C LEU A 474 -12.09 0.70 22.23
N THR A 475 -13.01 1.64 22.05
CA THR A 475 -14.40 1.52 22.52
C THR A 475 -15.31 0.73 21.58
N LYS A 476 -14.83 0.32 20.39
CA LYS A 476 -15.60 -0.58 19.52
C LYS A 476 -15.87 -1.90 20.22
N THR A 477 -17.13 -2.25 20.33
CA THR A 477 -17.59 -3.49 20.99
C THR A 477 -18.13 -4.52 19.99
N ASP A 478 -18.15 -4.20 18.70
CA ASP A 478 -18.66 -5.12 17.69
C ASP A 478 -17.77 -6.39 17.61
N PRO A 479 -18.38 -7.56 17.42
CA PRO A 479 -17.65 -8.84 17.40
C PRO A 479 -16.62 -8.93 16.28
N GLY A 480 -16.85 -8.27 15.13
CA GLY A 480 -15.91 -8.28 14.01
C GLY A 480 -14.61 -7.55 14.33
N ALA A 481 -14.69 -6.39 15.03
CA ALA A 481 -13.51 -5.69 15.50
C ALA A 481 -12.71 -6.56 16.48
N TRP A 482 -13.36 -7.25 17.40
CA TRP A 482 -12.69 -8.15 18.33
C TRP A 482 -12.02 -9.34 17.61
N ILE A 483 -12.66 -9.92 16.60
CA ILE A 483 -12.06 -11.00 15.79
C ILE A 483 -10.82 -10.48 15.07
N GLY A 484 -10.85 -9.26 14.51
CA GLY A 484 -9.68 -8.62 13.89
C GLY A 484 -8.53 -8.43 14.87
N ARG A 485 -8.79 -7.95 16.10
CA ARG A 485 -7.78 -7.81 17.16
C ARG A 485 -7.19 -9.14 17.58
N ILE A 486 -8.04 -10.16 17.82
CA ILE A 486 -7.61 -11.50 18.18
C ILE A 486 -6.73 -12.09 17.09
N PHE A 487 -7.06 -11.89 15.82
CA PHE A 487 -6.24 -12.32 14.69
C PHE A 487 -4.83 -11.69 14.76
N ILE A 488 -4.72 -10.38 14.99
CA ILE A 488 -3.42 -9.69 15.10
C ILE A 488 -2.61 -10.23 16.29
N VAL A 489 -3.24 -10.46 17.43
CA VAL A 489 -2.60 -11.04 18.63
C VAL A 489 -2.09 -12.47 18.33
N ILE A 490 -2.90 -13.32 17.74
CA ILE A 490 -2.50 -14.67 17.36
C ILE A 490 -1.33 -14.65 16.38
N LEU A 491 -1.39 -13.79 15.36
CA LEU A 491 -0.32 -13.62 14.38
C LEU A 491 0.99 -13.17 15.06
N THR A 492 0.90 -12.26 16.03
CA THR A 492 2.05 -11.80 16.82
C THR A 492 2.65 -12.92 17.67
N ILE A 493 1.82 -13.73 18.33
CA ILE A 493 2.28 -14.88 19.12
C ILE A 493 2.98 -15.91 18.21
N ILE A 494 2.40 -16.23 17.05
CA ILE A 494 3.01 -17.14 16.06
C ILE A 494 4.37 -16.59 15.63
N GLY A 495 4.48 -15.31 15.32
CA GLY A 495 5.73 -14.66 14.95
C GLY A 495 6.80 -14.76 16.05
N PHE A 496 6.42 -14.56 17.31
CA PHE A 496 7.33 -14.72 18.46
C PHE A 496 7.83 -16.16 18.60
N LEU A 497 6.96 -17.15 18.41
CA LEU A 497 7.34 -18.57 18.44
C LEU A 497 8.29 -18.93 17.30
N LEU A 498 8.05 -18.40 16.09
CA LEU A 498 8.93 -18.60 14.94
C LEU A 498 10.31 -17.97 15.15
N ILE A 499 10.40 -16.77 15.73
CA ILE A 499 11.70 -16.16 16.11
C ILE A 499 12.41 -17.04 17.14
N LYS A 500 11.71 -17.50 18.17
CA LYS A 500 12.31 -18.35 19.20
C LYS A 500 12.87 -19.65 18.60
N ALA A 501 12.13 -20.28 17.67
CA ALA A 501 12.60 -21.47 16.95
C ALA A 501 13.83 -21.17 16.07
N ALA A 502 13.81 -20.07 15.29
CA ALA A 502 14.90 -19.68 14.39
C ALA A 502 16.21 -19.42 15.16
N TRP A 503 16.16 -18.61 16.24
CA TRP A 503 17.33 -18.27 17.05
C TRP A 503 17.79 -19.41 17.97
N GLY A 504 16.88 -20.27 18.44
CA GLY A 504 17.23 -21.50 19.19
C GLY A 504 18.10 -22.43 18.35
N ASN A 505 17.74 -22.65 17.09
CA ASN A 505 18.50 -23.47 16.15
C ASN A 505 19.89 -22.88 15.80
N ARG A 506 20.05 -21.55 15.79
CA ARG A 506 21.35 -20.88 15.57
C ARG A 506 22.31 -21.12 16.73
N ASN A 507 21.84 -20.95 17.97
CA ASN A 507 22.66 -21.16 19.17
C ASN A 507 23.11 -22.62 19.32
N GLY A 508 22.28 -23.60 18.89
CA GLY A 508 22.66 -25.01 18.87
C GLY A 508 23.74 -25.36 17.85
N ARG A 509 23.87 -24.62 16.73
CA ARG A 509 24.89 -24.85 15.70
C ARG A 509 26.25 -24.22 16.01
N THR A 510 26.32 -23.30 16.97
CA THR A 510 27.60 -22.70 17.43
C THR A 510 28.27 -23.50 18.52
N HIS A 511 27.64 -24.56 19.04
CA HIS A 511 28.15 -25.46 20.07
C HIS A 511 28.49 -26.89 19.53
N THR A 512 28.33 -27.13 18.24
CA THR A 512 28.78 -28.35 17.54
C THR A 512 29.82 -27.99 16.49
#